data_c040e7e808916ec2ef2bece00c0b4e5a
#
_entry.id   c040e7e808916ec2ef2bece00c0b4e5a
#
_cell.length_a   1.000
_cell.length_b   1.000
_cell.length_c   1.000
_cell.angle_alpha   90.00
_cell.angle_beta   90.00
_cell.angle_gamma   90.00
#
_symmetry.space_group_name_H-M   'P 1'
#
loop_
_entity.id
_entity.type
_entity.pdbx_description
1 polymer ?
#
loop_
_entity_poly.entity_id
_entity_poly.type
_entity_poly.pdbx_seq_one_letter_code
_entity_poly.pdbx_strand_id
1 'polypeptide(L)'
;MQIQVDCPQCGGDIVFDEEIEVVRCDYCGSTNQISGKSAHPRFMFPPRWTEEKCRHRISSLLSGKVSWRLKKDGLHLVYAPYWRTTGMVFHWLLGKREHNSPTSGRSWDDAKELKTKLFDFSFPAYKEPDLDLKTLGVRTSAIPLQLFHHTRLSGREIVLPVEVSLEEATKYSSSFLT
;
A
#
# COMPACT_ATOMS: atom_id res chain seq x y z
N MET A 1 24.65 -10.67 6.68
CA MET A 1 25.72 -10.81 5.66
C MET A 1 25.97 -9.44 5.07
N GLN A 2 27.26 -9.01 4.98
CA GLN A 2 27.57 -7.71 4.37
C GLN A 2 27.65 -7.86 2.86
N ILE A 3 26.97 -6.96 2.17
CA ILE A 3 26.91 -6.88 0.70
C ILE A 3 27.62 -5.60 0.27
N GLN A 4 28.48 -5.69 -0.72
CA GLN A 4 29.19 -4.58 -1.32
C GLN A 4 28.71 -4.38 -2.76
N VAL A 5 28.35 -3.15 -3.12
CA VAL A 5 27.93 -2.77 -4.48
C VAL A 5 28.48 -1.39 -4.83
N ASP A 6 28.63 -1.12 -6.13
CA ASP A 6 29.03 0.19 -6.61
C ASP A 6 27.84 1.18 -6.58
N CYS A 7 28.07 2.39 -6.14
CA CYS A 7 27.08 3.45 -6.20
C CYS A 7 26.74 3.80 -7.66
N PRO A 8 25.49 3.71 -8.09
CA PRO A 8 25.11 4.02 -9.47
C PRO A 8 25.29 5.49 -9.84
N GLN A 9 25.44 6.37 -8.84
CA GLN A 9 25.60 7.81 -9.05
C GLN A 9 27.07 8.23 -9.20
N CYS A 10 27.99 7.63 -8.43
CA CYS A 10 29.39 8.08 -8.38
C CYS A 10 30.43 6.96 -8.51
N GLY A 11 30.00 5.68 -8.56
CA GLY A 11 30.89 4.52 -8.62
C GLY A 11 31.63 4.20 -7.32
N GLY A 12 31.37 4.91 -6.22
CA GLY A 12 31.98 4.61 -4.93
C GLY A 12 31.36 3.36 -4.27
N ASP A 13 32.15 2.62 -3.49
CA ASP A 13 31.70 1.42 -2.81
C ASP A 13 30.65 1.73 -1.75
N ILE A 14 29.57 0.98 -1.75
CA ILE A 14 28.53 0.99 -0.72
C ILE A 14 28.52 -0.38 -0.06
N VAL A 15 28.71 -0.40 1.25
CA VAL A 15 28.65 -1.62 2.06
C VAL A 15 27.43 -1.55 2.97
N PHE A 16 26.60 -2.58 2.96
CA PHE A 16 25.39 -2.65 3.78
C PHE A 16 25.07 -4.09 4.18
N ASP A 17 24.24 -4.21 5.22
CA ASP A 17 23.74 -5.51 5.65
C ASP A 17 22.51 -5.93 4.81
N GLU A 18 22.34 -7.23 4.63
CA GLU A 18 21.29 -7.84 3.78
C GLU A 18 19.87 -7.38 4.09
N GLU A 19 19.62 -6.92 5.32
CA GLU A 19 18.31 -6.46 5.77
C GLU A 19 18.02 -4.99 5.43
N ILE A 20 19.01 -4.26 4.92
CA ILE A 20 18.88 -2.83 4.63
C ILE A 20 18.25 -2.64 3.25
N GLU A 21 17.15 -1.91 3.20
CA GLU A 21 16.43 -1.61 1.95
C GLU A 21 16.83 -0.26 1.32
N VAL A 22 17.40 0.63 2.12
CA VAL A 22 17.82 1.95 1.68
C VAL A 22 19.17 2.27 2.27
N VAL A 23 20.15 2.55 1.42
CA VAL A 23 21.50 2.90 1.83
C VAL A 23 21.88 4.28 1.28
N ARG A 24 22.58 5.05 2.10
CA ARG A 24 23.15 6.31 1.68
C ARG A 24 24.61 6.11 1.30
N CYS A 25 25.00 6.58 0.13
CA CYS A 25 26.39 6.56 -0.28
C CYS A 25 27.20 7.57 0.53
N ASP A 26 28.27 7.11 1.17
CA ASP A 26 29.15 7.98 1.98
C ASP A 26 29.98 8.96 1.12
N TYR A 27 30.17 8.64 -0.17
CA TYR A 27 30.97 9.48 -1.08
C TYR A 27 30.18 10.64 -1.67
N CYS A 28 28.99 10.39 -2.23
CA CYS A 28 28.21 11.42 -2.91
C CYS A 28 26.94 11.83 -2.17
N GLY A 29 26.62 11.17 -1.06
CA GLY A 29 25.42 11.43 -0.28
C GLY A 29 24.10 11.00 -0.93
N SER A 30 24.16 10.35 -2.12
CA SER A 30 22.96 9.83 -2.79
C SER A 30 22.32 8.72 -1.99
N THR A 31 21.01 8.70 -1.97
CA THR A 31 20.23 7.64 -1.33
C THR A 31 19.84 6.63 -2.40
N ASN A 32 20.28 5.39 -2.21
CA ASN A 32 20.03 4.29 -3.14
C ASN A 32 19.07 3.30 -2.51
N GLN A 33 18.07 2.89 -3.24
CA GLN A 33 17.19 1.82 -2.84
C GLN A 33 17.74 0.49 -3.33
N ILE A 34 17.86 -0.48 -2.43
CA ILE A 34 18.34 -1.81 -2.74
C ILE A 34 17.14 -2.63 -3.22
N SER A 35 17.12 -2.95 -4.51
CA SER A 35 16.11 -3.78 -5.13
C SER A 35 16.66 -5.19 -5.33
N GLY A 36 16.29 -6.11 -4.46
CA GLY A 36 16.48 -7.55 -4.67
C GLY A 36 15.29 -8.15 -5.45
N LYS A 37 15.37 -9.43 -5.81
CA LYS A 37 14.24 -10.17 -6.43
C LYS A 37 12.96 -10.15 -5.59
N SER A 38 13.06 -9.80 -4.31
CA SER A 38 11.93 -9.74 -3.35
C SER A 38 11.61 -8.31 -2.88
N ALA A 39 12.36 -7.30 -3.33
CA ALA A 39 12.15 -5.93 -2.86
C ALA A 39 10.95 -5.31 -3.56
N HIS A 40 9.91 -5.02 -2.79
CA HIS A 40 8.75 -4.26 -3.27
C HIS A 40 8.91 -2.80 -2.88
N PRO A 41 8.67 -1.86 -3.81
CA PRO A 41 8.73 -0.45 -3.49
C PRO A 41 7.70 -0.12 -2.42
N ARG A 42 8.14 0.56 -1.36
CA ARG A 42 7.26 1.04 -0.30
C ARG A 42 6.87 2.47 -0.58
N PHE A 43 5.60 2.74 -0.42
CA PHE A 43 5.03 4.08 -0.59
C PHE A 43 4.41 4.54 0.72
N MET A 44 4.37 5.85 0.92
CA MET A 44 3.71 6.47 2.06
C MET A 44 2.74 7.55 1.61
N PHE A 45 1.70 7.76 2.40
CA PHE A 45 0.88 8.95 2.31
C PHE A 45 1.51 10.05 3.16
N PRO A 46 1.83 11.20 2.59
CA PRO A 46 2.32 12.32 3.40
C PRO A 46 1.21 12.79 4.35
N PRO A 47 1.54 13.15 5.60
CA PRO A 47 0.57 13.69 6.54
C PRO A 47 0.02 15.00 5.99
N ARG A 48 -1.31 15.12 5.92
CA ARG A 48 -1.98 16.34 5.45
C ARG A 48 -2.13 17.40 6.53
N TRP A 49 -2.13 16.96 7.78
CA TRP A 49 -2.38 17.81 8.92
C TRP A 49 -1.15 17.86 9.81
N THR A 50 -0.88 19.05 10.34
CA THR A 50 0.12 19.21 11.39
C THR A 50 -0.42 18.64 12.70
N GLU A 51 0.48 18.32 13.63
CA GLU A 51 0.12 17.85 14.97
C GLU A 51 -0.88 18.82 15.68
N GLU A 52 -0.65 20.11 15.55
CA GLU A 52 -1.52 21.14 16.12
C GLU A 52 -2.95 21.09 15.58
N LYS A 53 -3.10 20.94 14.25
CA LYS A 53 -4.42 20.81 13.60
C LYS A 53 -5.12 19.53 14.05
N CYS A 54 -4.39 18.41 14.15
CA CYS A 54 -4.93 17.16 14.67
C CYS A 54 -5.40 17.33 16.12
N ARG A 55 -4.54 17.91 16.97
CA ARG A 55 -4.85 18.16 18.38
C ARG A 55 -6.08 19.03 18.55
N HIS A 56 -6.18 20.12 17.80
CA HIS A 56 -7.36 21.00 17.83
C HIS A 56 -8.63 20.26 17.40
N ARG A 57 -8.57 19.51 16.31
CA ARG A 57 -9.72 18.76 15.80
C ARG A 57 -10.18 17.68 16.75
N ILE A 58 -9.27 16.91 17.31
CA ILE A 58 -9.57 15.86 18.29
C ILE A 58 -10.15 16.48 19.57
N SER A 59 -9.56 17.54 20.09
CA SER A 59 -10.07 18.21 21.30
C SER A 59 -11.46 18.80 21.09
N SER A 60 -11.81 19.23 19.88
CA SER A 60 -13.17 19.71 19.55
C SER A 60 -14.21 18.59 19.47
N LEU A 61 -13.79 17.36 19.15
CA LEU A 61 -14.68 16.20 19.06
C LEU A 61 -14.84 15.47 20.40
N LEU A 62 -13.84 15.59 21.27
CA LEU A 62 -13.79 14.89 22.55
C LEU A 62 -14.09 15.87 23.69
N SER A 63 -15.13 15.61 24.46
CA SER A 63 -15.49 16.38 25.64
C SER A 63 -14.95 15.74 26.92
N GLY A 64 -14.55 16.56 27.88
CA GLY A 64 -14.28 16.15 29.26
C GLY A 64 -12.99 15.34 29.48
N LYS A 65 -13.10 14.16 30.10
CA LYS A 65 -11.96 13.37 30.58
C LYS A 65 -10.98 12.90 29.49
N VAL A 66 -11.46 12.69 28.28
CA VAL A 66 -10.62 12.24 27.14
C VAL A 66 -9.73 13.38 26.64
N SER A 67 -10.23 14.60 26.63
CA SER A 67 -9.43 15.79 26.31
C SER A 67 -8.24 15.98 27.28
N TRP A 68 -8.41 15.63 28.55
CA TRP A 68 -7.34 15.70 29.54
C TRP A 68 -6.23 14.68 29.27
N ARG A 69 -6.59 13.42 28.90
CA ARG A 69 -5.60 12.39 28.55
C ARG A 69 -4.79 12.81 27.31
N LEU A 70 -5.45 13.37 26.29
CA LEU A 70 -4.78 13.87 25.10
C LEU A 70 -3.73 14.95 25.41
N LYS A 71 -4.01 15.80 26.40
CA LYS A 71 -3.03 16.82 26.85
C LYS A 71 -1.83 16.21 27.59
N LYS A 72 -2.05 15.13 28.32
CA LYS A 72 -1.02 14.48 29.13
C LYS A 72 -0.12 13.57 28.29
N ASP A 73 -0.73 12.71 27.47
CA ASP A 73 -0.02 11.62 26.80
C ASP A 73 0.50 12.01 25.40
N GLY A 74 0.06 13.17 24.89
CA GLY A 74 0.47 13.67 23.58
C GLY A 74 -0.28 13.02 22.41
N LEU A 75 0.16 13.35 21.20
CA LEU A 75 -0.27 12.78 19.94
C LEU A 75 0.95 12.22 19.22
N HIS A 76 0.84 11.00 18.75
CA HIS A 76 1.86 10.37 17.94
C HIS A 76 1.31 10.07 16.55
N LEU A 77 2.11 10.36 15.53
CA LEU A 77 1.84 9.94 14.17
C LEU A 77 2.29 8.48 14.04
N VAL A 78 1.37 7.62 13.63
CA VAL A 78 1.63 6.20 13.42
C VAL A 78 1.58 5.91 11.93
N TYR A 79 2.64 5.34 11.38
CA TYR A 79 2.66 4.77 10.04
C TYR A 79 2.36 3.28 10.13
N ALA A 80 1.18 2.89 9.68
CA ALA A 80 0.75 1.50 9.63
C ALA A 80 0.95 0.96 8.21
N PRO A 81 1.65 -0.17 8.03
CA PRO A 81 1.88 -0.76 6.71
C PRO A 81 0.63 -1.46 6.18
N TYR A 82 0.41 -1.33 4.87
CA TYR A 82 -0.66 -2.00 4.14
C TYR A 82 -0.12 -2.67 2.88
N TRP A 83 -0.58 -3.86 2.60
CA TRP A 83 -0.47 -4.45 1.28
C TRP A 83 -1.54 -3.86 0.37
N ARG A 84 -1.16 -3.53 -0.85
CA ARG A 84 -2.08 -3.10 -1.89
C ARG A 84 -1.96 -4.02 -3.07
N THR A 85 -3.10 -4.56 -3.50
CA THR A 85 -3.19 -5.40 -4.68
C THR A 85 -4.05 -4.72 -5.72
N THR A 86 -3.49 -4.59 -6.93
CA THR A 86 -4.19 -4.03 -8.08
C THR A 86 -4.10 -5.00 -9.24
N GLY A 87 -5.16 -5.07 -10.03
CA GLY A 87 -5.16 -5.96 -11.17
C GLY A 87 -6.45 -5.88 -11.98
N MET A 88 -6.56 -6.81 -12.93
CA MET A 88 -7.71 -6.92 -13.81
C MET A 88 -8.12 -8.40 -13.92
N VAL A 89 -9.39 -8.66 -13.73
CA VAL A 89 -9.98 -9.98 -13.92
C VAL A 89 -10.72 -9.99 -15.26
N PHE A 90 -10.48 -11.03 -16.03
CA PHE A 90 -11.12 -11.26 -17.32
C PHE A 90 -12.08 -12.44 -17.20
N HIS A 91 -13.34 -12.23 -17.59
CA HIS A 91 -14.33 -13.29 -17.68
C HIS A 91 -14.81 -13.43 -19.12
N TRP A 92 -14.61 -14.60 -19.68
CA TRP A 92 -15.23 -14.96 -20.94
C TRP A 92 -16.61 -15.55 -20.67
N LEU A 93 -17.64 -14.90 -21.20
CA LEU A 93 -19.00 -15.45 -21.27
C LEU A 93 -19.18 -16.05 -22.66
N LEU A 94 -19.34 -17.35 -22.67
CA LEU A 94 -19.62 -18.11 -23.88
C LEU A 94 -21.08 -18.57 -23.84
N GLY A 95 -21.82 -18.33 -24.89
CA GLY A 95 -23.22 -18.68 -24.95
C GLY A 95 -23.79 -18.62 -26.37
N LYS A 96 -25.08 -18.80 -26.46
CA LYS A 96 -25.82 -18.64 -27.72
C LYS A 96 -26.76 -17.45 -27.59
N ARG A 97 -26.78 -16.60 -28.64
CA ARG A 97 -27.73 -15.50 -28.72
C ARG A 97 -28.84 -15.88 -29.69
N GLU A 98 -30.08 -15.77 -29.24
CA GLU A 98 -31.24 -15.99 -30.09
C GLU A 98 -31.41 -14.80 -31.00
N HIS A 99 -31.55 -15.10 -32.30
CA HIS A 99 -31.88 -14.14 -33.34
C HIS A 99 -33.28 -14.49 -33.90
N ASN A 100 -34.20 -13.55 -33.72
CA ASN A 100 -35.52 -13.65 -34.32
C ASN A 100 -35.53 -12.86 -35.61
N SER A 101 -35.58 -13.56 -36.73
CA SER A 101 -35.80 -12.95 -38.05
C SER A 101 -37.25 -13.11 -38.49
N PRO A 102 -37.89 -12.04 -39.00
CA PRO A 102 -39.28 -12.11 -39.45
C PRO A 102 -39.47 -13.10 -40.63
N THR A 103 -38.40 -13.41 -41.35
CA THR A 103 -38.44 -14.24 -42.58
C THR A 103 -37.90 -15.64 -42.40
N SER A 104 -37.00 -15.91 -41.46
CA SER A 104 -36.31 -17.20 -41.29
C SER A 104 -36.56 -17.92 -39.95
N GLY A 105 -37.40 -17.36 -39.11
CA GLY A 105 -37.69 -17.96 -37.80
C GLY A 105 -36.57 -17.73 -36.75
N ARG A 106 -36.52 -18.63 -35.78
CA ARG A 106 -35.53 -18.56 -34.69
C ARG A 106 -34.22 -19.20 -35.13
N SER A 107 -33.14 -18.45 -35.06
CA SER A 107 -31.76 -18.95 -35.22
C SER A 107 -30.92 -18.65 -33.99
N TRP A 108 -29.90 -19.46 -33.75
CA TRP A 108 -28.98 -19.30 -32.62
C TRP A 108 -27.57 -19.11 -33.14
N ASP A 109 -26.99 -17.97 -32.80
CA ASP A 109 -25.58 -17.67 -33.10
C ASP A 109 -24.71 -17.80 -31.87
N ASP A 110 -23.48 -18.26 -32.04
CA ASP A 110 -22.50 -18.32 -30.96
C ASP A 110 -22.14 -16.89 -30.53
N ALA A 111 -22.36 -16.61 -29.25
CA ALA A 111 -22.05 -15.33 -28.67
C ALA A 111 -20.84 -15.45 -27.71
N LYS A 112 -19.89 -14.54 -27.87
CA LYS A 112 -18.71 -14.42 -27.02
C LYS A 112 -18.68 -12.99 -26.48
N GLU A 113 -18.61 -12.87 -25.17
CA GLU A 113 -18.48 -11.57 -24.50
C GLU A 113 -17.32 -11.62 -23.51
N LEU A 114 -16.42 -10.63 -23.60
CA LEU A 114 -15.34 -10.45 -22.63
C LEU A 114 -15.76 -9.40 -21.62
N LYS A 115 -15.93 -9.78 -20.36
CA LYS A 115 -16.11 -8.85 -19.25
C LYS A 115 -14.81 -8.66 -18.52
N THR A 116 -14.47 -7.40 -18.29
CA THR A 116 -13.27 -7.02 -17.53
C THR A 116 -13.69 -6.29 -16.25
N LYS A 117 -13.05 -6.62 -15.14
CA LYS A 117 -13.25 -5.96 -13.86
C LYS A 117 -11.89 -5.56 -13.28
N LEU A 118 -11.69 -4.27 -13.08
CA LEU A 118 -10.54 -3.75 -12.34
C LEU A 118 -10.77 -3.93 -10.86
N PHE A 119 -9.72 -4.30 -10.14
CA PHE A 119 -9.73 -4.34 -8.69
C PHE A 119 -8.54 -3.56 -8.12
N ASP A 120 -8.76 -2.92 -6.99
CA ASP A 120 -7.78 -2.19 -6.21
C ASP A 120 -8.24 -2.28 -4.75
N PHE A 121 -7.58 -3.09 -3.97
CA PHE A 121 -7.89 -3.24 -2.56
C PHE A 121 -6.62 -3.26 -1.72
N SER A 122 -6.78 -2.90 -0.46
CA SER A 122 -5.69 -2.87 0.51
C SER A 122 -6.13 -3.56 1.79
N PHE A 123 -5.18 -4.19 2.47
CA PHE A 123 -5.38 -4.83 3.75
C PHE A 123 -4.17 -4.62 4.65
N PRO A 124 -4.35 -4.65 5.98
CA PRO A 124 -3.28 -4.43 6.93
C PRO A 124 -2.15 -5.44 6.76
N ALA A 125 -0.92 -4.95 6.81
CA ALA A 125 0.28 -5.78 6.84
C ALA A 125 0.84 -5.94 8.27
N TYR A 126 0.12 -5.52 9.28
CA TYR A 126 0.43 -5.57 10.70
C TYR A 126 -0.63 -6.35 11.47
N LYS A 127 -0.30 -6.82 12.67
CA LYS A 127 -1.19 -7.63 13.54
C LYS A 127 -1.63 -6.90 14.81
N GLU A 128 -1.50 -5.57 14.84
CA GLU A 128 -1.88 -4.78 16.02
C GLU A 128 -3.41 -4.77 16.21
N PRO A 129 -3.95 -5.44 17.23
CA PRO A 129 -5.39 -5.61 17.41
C PRO A 129 -6.10 -4.30 17.76
N ASP A 130 -5.39 -3.35 18.35
CA ASP A 130 -5.98 -2.10 18.87
C ASP A 130 -6.27 -1.07 17.78
N LEU A 131 -5.72 -1.24 16.57
CA LEU A 131 -5.94 -0.30 15.48
C LEU A 131 -7.18 -0.59 14.64
N ASP A 132 -7.76 -1.76 14.67
CA ASP A 132 -8.97 -2.25 13.95
C ASP A 132 -9.26 -1.58 12.57
N LEU A 133 -8.22 -1.17 11.88
CA LEU A 133 -8.30 -0.53 10.56
C LEU A 133 -8.18 -1.60 9.46
N LYS A 134 -9.29 -2.22 9.11
CA LYS A 134 -9.33 -3.35 8.14
C LYS A 134 -8.98 -2.96 6.71
N THR A 135 -9.18 -1.70 6.36
CA THR A 135 -8.86 -1.17 5.03
C THR A 135 -8.32 0.24 5.14
N LEU A 136 -7.61 0.72 4.12
CA LEU A 136 -7.17 2.12 4.06
C LEU A 136 -8.33 3.13 4.04
N GLY A 137 -9.55 2.68 3.69
CA GLY A 137 -10.73 3.53 3.63
C GLY A 137 -10.68 4.65 2.58
N VAL A 138 -9.61 4.71 1.78
CA VAL A 138 -9.37 5.73 0.76
C VAL A 138 -9.01 5.09 -0.56
N ARG A 139 -9.45 5.70 -1.65
CA ARG A 139 -9.01 5.31 -3.00
C ARG A 139 -7.59 5.80 -3.20
N THR A 140 -6.65 4.88 -3.27
CA THR A 140 -5.22 5.18 -3.43
C THR A 140 -4.91 5.94 -4.73
N SER A 141 -5.74 5.80 -5.75
CA SER A 141 -5.62 6.57 -7.00
C SER A 141 -5.87 8.09 -6.85
N ALA A 142 -6.54 8.50 -5.77
CA ALA A 142 -6.87 9.90 -5.51
C ALA A 142 -5.86 10.61 -4.60
N ILE A 143 -4.88 9.90 -4.06
CA ILE A 143 -3.91 10.46 -3.11
C ILE A 143 -2.50 10.30 -3.69
N PRO A 144 -1.70 11.38 -3.72
CA PRO A 144 -0.32 11.30 -4.17
C PRO A 144 0.49 10.42 -3.21
N LEU A 145 0.91 9.26 -3.71
CA LEU A 145 1.83 8.37 -3.03
C LEU A 145 3.26 8.91 -3.20
N GLN A 146 4.03 8.87 -2.13
CA GLN A 146 5.46 9.19 -2.15
C GLN A 146 6.24 7.93 -1.78
N LEU A 147 7.44 7.78 -2.33
CA LEU A 147 8.34 6.73 -1.90
C LEU A 147 8.65 6.91 -0.41
N PHE A 148 8.56 5.82 0.32
CA PHE A 148 8.90 5.80 1.74
C PHE A 148 10.42 5.87 1.90
N HIS A 149 10.89 6.89 2.62
CA HIS A 149 12.28 7.05 3.00
C HIS A 149 12.36 7.33 4.50
N HIS A 150 13.15 6.57 5.21
CA HIS A 150 13.37 6.76 6.65
C HIS A 150 13.88 8.17 6.99
N THR A 151 14.63 8.79 6.07
CA THR A 151 15.15 10.16 6.26
C THR A 151 14.08 11.23 6.30
N ARG A 152 12.84 10.91 5.89
CA ARG A 152 11.70 11.83 5.97
C ARG A 152 10.97 11.78 7.31
N LEU A 153 11.33 10.83 8.14
CA LEU A 153 10.77 10.70 9.48
C LEU A 153 11.55 11.60 10.44
N SER A 154 10.85 12.33 11.29
CA SER A 154 11.47 13.20 12.30
C SER A 154 12.01 12.45 13.50
N GLY A 155 11.78 11.13 13.57
CA GLY A 155 12.14 10.27 14.68
C GLY A 155 11.14 10.28 15.84
N ARG A 156 10.03 11.01 15.70
CA ARG A 156 8.92 11.04 16.68
C ARG A 156 7.75 10.18 16.26
N GLU A 157 7.75 9.73 15.02
CA GLU A 157 6.72 8.89 14.44
C GLU A 157 6.94 7.44 14.87
N ILE A 158 5.83 6.74 15.03
CA ILE A 158 5.82 5.29 15.26
C ILE A 158 5.62 4.62 13.90
N VAL A 159 6.52 3.76 13.50
CA VAL A 159 6.39 2.96 12.29
C VAL A 159 6.14 1.52 12.71
N LEU A 160 4.97 0.99 12.39
CA LEU A 160 4.65 -0.40 12.69
C LEU A 160 5.41 -1.35 11.75
N PRO A 161 5.86 -2.50 12.26
CA PRO A 161 6.53 -3.50 11.43
C PRO A 161 5.58 -4.14 10.42
N VAL A 162 6.14 -4.64 9.31
CA VAL A 162 5.42 -5.51 8.38
C VAL A 162 5.49 -6.93 8.92
N GLU A 163 4.36 -7.47 9.35
CA GLU A 163 4.26 -8.82 9.95
C GLU A 163 3.58 -9.83 9.02
N VAL A 164 2.85 -9.36 8.01
CA VAL A 164 2.24 -10.19 6.98
C VAL A 164 3.22 -10.32 5.82
N SER A 165 3.69 -11.53 5.55
CA SER A 165 4.63 -11.78 4.47
C SER A 165 4.00 -11.57 3.09
N LEU A 166 4.83 -11.39 2.05
CA LEU A 166 4.35 -11.30 0.68
C LEU A 166 3.59 -12.54 0.23
N GLU A 167 4.04 -13.72 0.66
CA GLU A 167 3.37 -14.98 0.31
C GLU A 167 1.97 -15.06 0.90
N GLU A 168 1.81 -14.68 2.17
CA GLU A 168 0.51 -14.59 2.83
C GLU A 168 -0.38 -13.55 2.13
N ALA A 169 0.18 -12.39 1.81
CA ALA A 169 -0.50 -11.33 1.08
C ALA A 169 -1.00 -11.81 -0.30
N THR A 170 -0.17 -12.55 -1.03
CA THR A 170 -0.53 -13.11 -2.34
C THR A 170 -1.65 -14.15 -2.22
N LYS A 171 -1.56 -15.04 -1.24
CA LYS A 171 -2.62 -16.03 -0.96
C LYS A 171 -3.95 -15.34 -0.61
N TYR A 172 -3.88 -14.34 0.24
CA TYR A 172 -5.07 -13.56 0.62
C TYR A 172 -5.68 -12.85 -0.59
N SER A 173 -4.85 -12.22 -1.41
CA SER A 173 -5.30 -11.54 -2.63
C SER A 173 -5.95 -12.49 -3.63
N SER A 174 -5.39 -13.67 -3.83
CA SER A 174 -5.93 -14.66 -4.77
C SER A 174 -7.30 -15.21 -4.34
N SER A 175 -7.60 -15.26 -3.04
CA SER A 175 -8.91 -15.70 -2.54
C SER A 175 -10.06 -14.76 -2.90
N PHE A 176 -9.79 -13.51 -3.26
CA PHE A 176 -10.80 -12.56 -3.74
C PHE A 176 -11.06 -12.62 -5.25
N LEU A 177 -10.26 -13.40 -5.98
CA LEU A 177 -10.34 -13.51 -7.44
C LEU A 177 -11.11 -14.75 -7.90
N THR A 178 -11.43 -15.64 -6.98
CA THR A 178 -12.25 -16.83 -7.21
C THR A 178 -13.69 -16.56 -6.82
#